data_cf3bcbd5de06a8eaf85137c0be859584
#
_entry.id   cf3bcbd5de06a8eaf85137c0be859584
#
_cell.length_a   1.000
_cell.length_b   1.000
_cell.length_c   1.000
_cell.angle_alpha   90.00
_cell.angle_beta   90.00
_cell.angle_gamma   90.00
#
_symmetry.space_group_name_H-M   'P 1'
#
loop_
_entity.id
_entity.type
_entity.pdbx_description
1 polymer ?
#
loop_
_entity_poly.entity_id
_entity_poly.type
_entity_poly.pdbx_seq_one_letter_code
_entity_poly.pdbx_strand_id
1 'polypeptide(L)'
;EVEKRAFYDVVAKSDIKAREIKIVEKPIADAVGLGIDMESSKGNMIVNIGADTTEISVVSHGGIVVSRIIKIGGNKLDQIICDIVKRKYNILIGLKTAEQIKCTLSDAMYSEDDENDDDIMYVYGRNVITGLPSERGVSKDTIYEAIKQFFDDIIEAIKNLLERTPPEL
;
A
#
# COMPACT_ATOMS: atom_id res chain seq x y z
N GLU A 1 0.49 -12.63 22.78
CA GLU A 1 1.38 -12.24 23.93
C GLU A 1 2.85 -12.49 23.65
N VAL A 2 3.24 -13.63 23.03
CA VAL A 2 4.65 -13.95 22.73
C VAL A 2 5.28 -12.91 21.79
N GLU A 3 4.56 -12.49 20.75
CA GLU A 3 5.04 -11.48 19.80
C GLU A 3 5.20 -10.11 20.49
N LYS A 4 4.22 -9.66 21.29
CA LYS A 4 4.34 -8.40 22.05
C LYS A 4 5.58 -8.42 22.95
N ARG A 5 5.86 -9.54 23.61
CA ARG A 5 7.06 -9.70 24.44
C ARG A 5 8.34 -9.65 23.62
N ALA A 6 8.35 -10.23 22.42
CA ALA A 6 9.52 -10.18 21.52
C ALA A 6 9.84 -8.73 21.12
N PHE A 7 8.83 -7.93 20.75
CA PHE A 7 9.02 -6.49 20.45
C PHE A 7 9.51 -5.71 21.67
N TYR A 8 8.95 -5.96 22.85
CA TYR A 8 9.44 -5.36 24.09
C TYR A 8 10.91 -5.69 24.35
N ASP A 9 11.28 -6.97 24.23
CA ASP A 9 12.64 -7.45 24.45
C ASP A 9 13.65 -6.84 23.48
N VAL A 10 13.29 -6.58 22.23
CA VAL A 10 14.16 -5.92 21.25
C VAL A 10 14.58 -4.53 21.75
N VAL A 11 13.65 -3.75 22.26
CA VAL A 11 13.93 -2.41 22.80
C VAL A 11 14.65 -2.50 24.14
N ALA A 12 14.16 -3.36 25.05
CA ALA A 12 14.70 -3.49 26.41
C ALA A 12 16.15 -4.01 26.43
N LYS A 13 16.54 -4.85 25.45
CA LYS A 13 17.91 -5.39 25.32
C LYS A 13 18.82 -4.57 24.40
N SER A 14 18.29 -3.51 23.77
CA SER A 14 19.09 -2.58 22.97
C SER A 14 19.82 -1.57 23.87
N ASP A 15 20.77 -0.85 23.31
CA ASP A 15 21.47 0.25 24.01
C ASP A 15 20.59 1.50 24.23
N ILE A 16 19.32 1.44 23.85
CA ILE A 16 18.35 2.52 24.05
C ILE A 16 17.93 2.52 25.52
N LYS A 17 18.30 3.59 26.23
CA LYS A 17 17.90 3.79 27.63
C LYS A 17 16.47 4.33 27.72
N ALA A 18 15.49 3.54 27.32
CA ALA A 18 14.08 3.91 27.43
C ALA A 18 13.63 3.93 28.90
N ARG A 19 12.95 4.98 29.33
CA ARG A 19 12.34 5.06 30.68
C ARG A 19 11.12 4.16 30.82
N GLU A 20 10.37 4.04 29.72
CA GLU A 20 9.17 3.22 29.63
C GLU A 20 9.03 2.69 28.22
N ILE A 21 8.55 1.44 28.07
CA ILE A 21 8.27 0.79 26.79
C ILE A 21 6.81 0.36 26.81
N LYS A 22 6.02 0.89 25.88
CA LYS A 22 4.62 0.49 25.67
C LYS A 22 4.45 -0.12 24.30
N ILE A 23 3.74 -1.22 24.24
CA ILE A 23 3.35 -1.88 22.98
C ILE A 23 1.90 -1.52 22.69
N VAL A 24 1.68 -0.84 21.59
CA VAL A 24 0.36 -0.42 21.12
C VAL A 24 0.04 -1.15 19.82
N GLU A 25 -1.19 -1.55 19.64
CA GLU A 25 -1.65 -2.15 18.39
C GLU A 25 -1.69 -1.08 17.29
N LYS A 26 -1.22 -1.44 16.09
CA LYS A 26 -1.04 -0.49 15.01
C LYS A 26 -2.33 0.28 14.64
N PRO A 27 -3.53 -0.34 14.52
CA PRO A 27 -4.75 0.41 14.24
C PRO A 27 -5.09 1.48 15.28
N ILE A 28 -4.75 1.25 16.55
CA ILE A 28 -4.94 2.23 17.62
C ILE A 28 -3.97 3.40 17.44
N ALA A 29 -2.70 3.09 17.12
CA ALA A 29 -1.70 4.13 16.86
C ALA A 29 -2.07 4.96 15.62
N ASP A 30 -2.56 4.31 14.56
CA ASP A 30 -3.04 4.96 13.34
C ASP A 30 -4.23 5.88 13.64
N ALA A 31 -5.22 5.42 14.44
CA ALA A 31 -6.37 6.21 14.84
C ALA A 31 -5.97 7.49 15.61
N VAL A 32 -5.06 7.34 16.57
CA VAL A 32 -4.54 8.48 17.34
C VAL A 32 -3.78 9.44 16.42
N GLY A 33 -2.94 8.92 15.52
CA GLY A 33 -2.18 9.73 14.56
C GLY A 33 -3.06 10.52 13.60
N LEU A 34 -4.23 9.98 13.25
CA LEU A 34 -5.24 10.64 12.41
C LEU A 34 -6.15 11.59 13.19
N GLY A 35 -6.01 11.67 14.53
CA GLY A 35 -6.87 12.50 15.37
C GLY A 35 -8.31 11.99 15.48
N ILE A 36 -8.53 10.69 15.29
CA ILE A 36 -9.85 10.07 15.42
C ILE A 36 -10.23 10.05 16.90
N ASP A 37 -11.45 10.52 17.21
CA ASP A 37 -12.03 10.41 18.54
C ASP A 37 -12.31 8.94 18.88
N MET A 38 -11.43 8.37 19.69
CA MET A 38 -11.49 6.96 20.08
C MET A 38 -12.64 6.67 21.07
N GLU A 39 -13.18 7.67 21.75
CA GLU A 39 -14.31 7.48 22.68
C GLU A 39 -15.66 7.48 21.95
N SER A 40 -15.68 7.89 20.70
CA SER A 40 -16.89 7.90 19.87
C SER A 40 -17.45 6.49 19.72
N SER A 41 -18.78 6.39 19.79
CA SER A 41 -19.53 5.16 19.47
C SER A 41 -19.59 4.86 17.97
N LYS A 42 -19.27 5.85 17.12
CA LYS A 42 -19.22 5.66 15.66
C LYS A 42 -18.00 4.84 15.28
N GLY A 43 -18.21 3.82 14.46
CA GLY A 43 -17.13 3.07 13.86
C GLY A 43 -16.35 3.93 12.85
N ASN A 44 -15.03 3.91 12.96
CA ASN A 44 -14.15 4.54 11.99
C ASN A 44 -13.33 3.47 11.29
N MET A 45 -13.43 3.40 9.97
CA MET A 45 -12.60 2.51 9.17
C MET A 45 -11.28 3.19 8.84
N ILE A 46 -10.20 2.47 9.05
CA ILE A 46 -8.84 2.89 8.69
C ILE A 46 -8.27 1.87 7.70
N VAL A 47 -7.78 2.36 6.57
CA VAL A 47 -7.07 1.57 5.58
C VAL A 47 -5.63 2.06 5.53
N ASN A 48 -4.71 1.27 6.05
CA ASN A 48 -3.29 1.58 6.07
C ASN A 48 -2.55 0.75 5.01
N ILE A 49 -2.18 1.39 3.90
CA ILE A 49 -1.43 0.75 2.80
C ILE A 49 0.06 0.96 3.06
N GLY A 50 0.72 -0.10 3.53
CA GLY A 50 2.16 -0.10 3.79
C GLY A 50 2.99 -0.57 2.58
N ALA A 51 4.27 -0.87 2.82
CA ALA A 51 5.17 -1.38 1.79
C ALA A 51 4.80 -2.82 1.35
N ASP A 52 4.61 -3.73 2.30
CA ASP A 52 4.36 -5.16 2.03
C ASP A 52 2.92 -5.60 2.34
N THR A 53 2.24 -4.87 3.20
CA THR A 53 0.90 -5.23 3.68
C THR A 53 -0.04 -4.04 3.65
N THR A 54 -1.32 -4.32 3.44
CA THR A 54 -2.41 -3.39 3.70
C THR A 54 -3.21 -3.91 4.89
N GLU A 55 -3.39 -3.05 5.89
CA GLU A 55 -4.19 -3.32 7.07
C GLU A 55 -5.49 -2.52 7.00
N ILE A 56 -6.61 -3.22 7.14
CA ILE A 56 -7.95 -2.63 7.15
C ILE A 56 -8.54 -2.91 8.53
N SER A 57 -8.94 -1.87 9.24
CA SER A 57 -9.46 -2.00 10.60
C SER A 57 -10.64 -1.07 10.83
N VAL A 58 -11.58 -1.50 11.67
CA VAL A 58 -12.65 -0.66 12.23
C VAL A 58 -12.37 -0.47 13.71
N VAL A 59 -12.32 0.78 14.14
CA VAL A 59 -12.09 1.18 15.52
C VAL A 59 -13.31 1.92 16.07
N SER A 60 -13.68 1.65 17.33
CA SER A 60 -14.77 2.29 18.05
C SER A 60 -14.61 2.04 19.53
N HIS A 61 -15.16 2.92 20.39
CA HIS A 61 -15.11 2.78 21.85
C HIS A 61 -13.73 2.47 22.43
N GLY A 62 -12.69 3.11 21.90
CA GLY A 62 -11.32 2.93 22.38
C GLY A 62 -10.65 1.62 21.99
N GLY A 63 -11.28 0.81 21.13
CA GLY A 63 -10.79 -0.52 20.77
C GLY A 63 -10.90 -0.85 19.29
N ILE A 64 -10.29 -1.97 18.90
CA ILE A 64 -10.41 -2.54 17.55
C ILE A 64 -11.63 -3.45 17.55
N VAL A 65 -12.60 -3.15 16.69
CA VAL A 65 -13.81 -3.96 16.50
C VAL A 65 -13.50 -5.16 15.61
N VAL A 66 -12.90 -4.89 14.45
CA VAL A 66 -12.47 -5.90 13.48
C VAL A 66 -11.24 -5.39 12.74
N SER A 67 -10.34 -6.29 12.40
CA SER A 67 -9.13 -5.98 11.64
C SER A 67 -8.80 -7.12 10.68
N ARG A 68 -8.24 -6.76 9.53
CA ARG A 68 -7.75 -7.71 8.52
C ARG A 68 -6.47 -7.18 7.91
N ILE A 69 -5.49 -8.07 7.76
CA ILE A 69 -4.24 -7.77 7.06
C ILE A 69 -4.21 -8.59 5.77
N ILE A 70 -3.93 -7.93 4.66
CA ILE A 70 -3.67 -8.56 3.37
C ILE A 70 -2.21 -8.34 2.96
N LYS A 71 -1.60 -9.33 2.33
CA LYS A 71 -0.17 -9.30 1.95
C LYS A 71 0.04 -8.63 0.59
N ILE A 72 -0.53 -7.45 0.44
CA ILE A 72 -0.34 -6.58 -0.72
C ILE A 72 -0.06 -5.16 -0.23
N GLY A 73 0.89 -4.49 -0.86
CA GLY A 73 1.31 -3.13 -0.51
C GLY A 73 2.15 -2.52 -1.62
N GLY A 74 2.80 -1.40 -1.36
CA GLY A 74 3.55 -0.61 -2.34
C GLY A 74 4.62 -1.39 -3.10
N ASN A 75 5.32 -2.33 -2.44
CA ASN A 75 6.33 -3.18 -3.08
C ASN A 75 5.70 -4.13 -4.13
N LYS A 76 4.47 -4.57 -3.89
CA LYS A 76 3.75 -5.39 -4.88
C LYS A 76 3.39 -4.57 -6.12
N LEU A 77 3.01 -3.30 -5.95
CA LEU A 77 2.80 -2.38 -7.08
C LEU A 77 4.07 -2.18 -7.90
N ASP A 78 5.20 -1.94 -7.23
CA ASP A 78 6.50 -1.78 -7.92
C ASP A 78 6.85 -3.00 -8.76
N GLN A 79 6.57 -4.20 -8.23
CA GLN A 79 6.79 -5.45 -8.96
C GLN A 79 5.85 -5.58 -10.16
N ILE A 80 4.57 -5.25 -10.01
CA ILE A 80 3.59 -5.25 -11.11
C ILE A 80 4.05 -4.28 -12.22
N ILE A 81 4.54 -3.09 -11.86
CA ILE A 81 5.06 -2.12 -12.81
C ILE A 81 6.30 -2.65 -13.54
N CYS A 82 7.24 -3.26 -12.84
CA CYS A 82 8.39 -3.92 -13.48
C CYS A 82 7.94 -4.97 -14.51
N ASP A 83 6.96 -5.79 -14.14
CA ASP A 83 6.47 -6.89 -14.97
C ASP A 83 5.73 -6.38 -16.22
N ILE A 84 4.90 -5.34 -16.10
CA ILE A 84 4.18 -4.76 -17.24
C ILE A 84 5.14 -4.05 -18.19
N VAL A 85 6.10 -3.29 -17.68
CA VAL A 85 7.12 -2.60 -18.48
C VAL A 85 7.98 -3.61 -19.25
N LYS A 86 8.39 -4.69 -18.59
CA LYS A 86 9.10 -5.79 -19.24
C LYS A 86 8.26 -6.42 -20.35
N ARG A 87 7.00 -6.71 -20.08
CA ARG A 87 6.11 -7.42 -21.02
C ARG A 87 5.72 -6.57 -22.22
N LYS A 88 5.36 -5.28 -21.99
CA LYS A 88 4.85 -4.39 -23.06
C LYS A 88 5.98 -3.74 -23.87
N TYR A 89 7.08 -3.38 -23.23
CA TYR A 89 8.16 -2.60 -23.85
C TYR A 89 9.47 -3.37 -24.06
N ASN A 90 9.56 -4.64 -23.63
CA ASN A 90 10.77 -5.46 -23.66
C ASN A 90 11.98 -4.82 -22.97
N ILE A 91 11.74 -4.07 -21.87
CA ILE A 91 12.78 -3.40 -21.11
C ILE A 91 12.73 -3.82 -19.65
N LEU A 92 13.89 -4.15 -19.08
CA LEU A 92 14.05 -4.41 -17.64
C LEU A 92 14.38 -3.09 -16.94
N ILE A 93 13.57 -2.74 -15.96
CA ILE A 93 13.80 -1.61 -15.06
C ILE A 93 14.03 -2.10 -13.64
N GLY A 94 14.69 -1.29 -12.81
CA GLY A 94 14.86 -1.56 -11.38
C GLY A 94 13.65 -1.12 -10.55
N LEU A 95 13.53 -1.64 -9.32
CA LEU A 95 12.45 -1.30 -8.39
C LEU A 95 12.36 0.20 -8.10
N LYS A 96 13.50 0.90 -7.99
CA LYS A 96 13.51 2.37 -7.82
C LYS A 96 12.87 3.11 -8.99
N THR A 97 13.11 2.65 -10.22
CA THR A 97 12.48 3.22 -11.41
C THR A 97 10.98 2.92 -11.43
N ALA A 98 10.60 1.69 -11.02
CA ALA A 98 9.20 1.32 -10.89
C ALA A 98 8.48 2.16 -9.83
N GLU A 99 9.10 2.42 -8.69
CA GLU A 99 8.58 3.32 -7.66
C GLU A 99 8.41 4.76 -8.19
N GLN A 100 9.36 5.27 -8.97
CA GLN A 100 9.22 6.58 -9.63
C GLN A 100 8.03 6.61 -10.59
N ILE A 101 7.88 5.57 -11.42
CA ILE A 101 6.71 5.43 -12.32
C ILE A 101 5.41 5.42 -11.49
N LYS A 102 5.37 4.61 -10.43
CA LYS A 102 4.22 4.55 -9.51
C LYS A 102 3.86 5.95 -8.98
N CYS A 103 4.82 6.67 -8.46
CA CYS A 103 4.58 7.99 -7.85
C CYS A 103 4.19 9.06 -8.89
N THR A 104 4.57 8.89 -10.16
CA THR A 104 4.33 9.88 -11.21
C THR A 104 3.09 9.58 -12.03
N LEU A 105 2.87 8.31 -12.40
CA LEU A 105 1.84 7.93 -13.38
C LEU A 105 0.67 7.15 -12.75
N SER A 106 0.77 6.66 -11.49
CA SER A 106 -0.34 5.90 -10.90
C SER A 106 -1.47 6.82 -10.47
N ASP A 107 -2.65 6.51 -10.97
CA ASP A 107 -3.88 7.21 -10.63
C ASP A 107 -5.02 6.19 -10.51
N ALA A 108 -5.64 6.12 -9.33
CA ALA A 108 -6.74 5.20 -9.07
C ALA A 108 -8.09 5.69 -9.63
N MET A 109 -8.19 6.99 -9.95
CA MET A 109 -9.39 7.63 -10.49
C MET A 109 -9.28 7.91 -11.99
N TYR A 110 -8.24 7.40 -12.63
CA TYR A 110 -8.01 7.61 -14.05
C TYR A 110 -9.19 7.13 -14.90
N SER A 111 -9.59 7.95 -15.88
CA SER A 111 -10.60 7.63 -16.87
C SER A 111 -10.01 7.85 -18.27
N GLU A 112 -10.22 6.90 -19.17
CA GLU A 112 -9.78 7.02 -20.58
C GLU A 112 -10.44 8.19 -21.33
N ASP A 113 -11.53 8.75 -20.76
CA ASP A 113 -12.25 9.90 -21.32
C ASP A 113 -11.61 11.27 -20.94
N ASP A 114 -10.58 11.29 -20.10
CA ASP A 114 -9.86 12.49 -19.76
C ASP A 114 -8.92 12.90 -20.92
N GLU A 115 -9.43 13.75 -21.81
CA GLU A 115 -8.78 14.20 -23.08
C GLU A 115 -7.39 14.86 -22.92
N ASN A 116 -6.86 15.00 -21.71
CA ASN A 116 -5.60 15.71 -21.43
C ASN A 116 -4.46 14.81 -20.93
N ASP A 117 -4.58 13.49 -21.02
CA ASP A 117 -3.69 12.60 -20.27
C ASP A 117 -2.77 11.72 -21.13
N ASP A 118 -2.10 12.33 -22.12
CA ASP A 118 -0.93 11.74 -22.80
C ASP A 118 0.32 11.76 -21.89
N ASP A 119 0.16 11.59 -20.57
CA ASP A 119 1.28 11.56 -19.64
C ASP A 119 2.18 10.35 -19.92
N ILE A 120 3.33 10.65 -20.51
CA ILE A 120 4.37 9.67 -20.84
C ILE A 120 5.60 9.96 -20.00
N MET A 121 6.04 8.97 -19.23
CA MET A 121 7.31 9.03 -18.52
C MET A 121 8.39 8.25 -19.28
N TYR A 122 9.48 8.92 -19.64
CA TYR A 122 10.63 8.25 -20.25
C TYR A 122 11.50 7.59 -19.19
N VAL A 123 11.78 6.30 -19.37
CA VAL A 123 12.56 5.51 -18.45
C VAL A 123 13.71 4.78 -19.15
N TYR A 124 14.81 4.63 -18.44
CA TYR A 124 15.98 3.89 -18.91
C TYR A 124 15.99 2.49 -18.28
N GLY A 125 16.33 1.52 -19.10
CA GLY A 125 16.48 0.16 -18.64
C GLY A 125 17.28 -0.69 -19.62
N ARG A 126 17.31 -2.00 -19.41
CA ARG A 126 18.01 -2.95 -20.27
C ARG A 126 17.02 -3.65 -21.18
N ASN A 127 17.22 -3.52 -22.50
CA ASN A 127 16.41 -4.26 -23.47
C ASN A 127 16.64 -5.77 -23.30
N VAL A 128 15.57 -6.56 -23.14
CA VAL A 128 15.65 -8.00 -22.87
C VAL A 128 16.09 -8.83 -24.09
N ILE A 129 15.94 -8.27 -25.30
CA ILE A 129 16.28 -8.95 -26.56
C ILE A 129 17.76 -8.72 -26.92
N THR A 130 18.18 -7.44 -26.88
CA THR A 130 19.52 -7.05 -27.32
C THR A 130 20.53 -7.01 -26.18
N GLY A 131 20.07 -6.95 -24.93
CA GLY A 131 20.91 -6.79 -23.74
C GLY A 131 21.49 -5.38 -23.57
N LEU A 132 21.20 -4.43 -24.46
CA LEU A 132 21.73 -3.08 -24.46
C LEU A 132 20.86 -2.12 -23.64
N PRO A 133 21.44 -1.03 -23.11
CA PRO A 133 20.68 0.07 -22.54
C PRO A 133 19.68 0.64 -23.58
N SER A 134 18.48 0.96 -23.15
CA SER A 134 17.43 1.49 -24.00
C SER A 134 16.52 2.42 -23.20
N GLU A 135 16.03 3.46 -23.83
CA GLU A 135 15.00 4.35 -23.30
C GLU A 135 13.63 3.98 -23.89
N ARG A 136 12.59 4.11 -23.07
CA ARG A 136 11.19 3.91 -23.52
C ARG A 136 10.27 4.88 -22.79
N GLY A 137 9.28 5.39 -23.52
CA GLY A 137 8.14 6.10 -22.98
C GLY A 137 7.12 5.11 -22.42
N VAL A 138 6.75 5.25 -21.16
CA VAL A 138 5.73 4.48 -20.48
C VAL A 138 4.53 5.39 -20.29
N SER A 139 3.36 4.98 -20.81
CA SER A 139 2.12 5.76 -20.73
C SER A 139 1.36 5.47 -19.43
N LYS A 140 0.59 6.45 -18.98
CA LYS A 140 -0.30 6.36 -17.81
C LYS A 140 -1.33 5.23 -17.96
N ASP A 141 -1.97 5.10 -19.14
CA ASP A 141 -2.90 3.99 -19.44
C ASP A 141 -2.33 2.62 -19.13
N THR A 142 -1.06 2.41 -19.54
CA THR A 142 -0.40 1.12 -19.31
C THR A 142 -0.24 0.83 -17.83
N ILE A 143 0.04 1.84 -17.04
CA ILE A 143 0.20 1.69 -15.60
C ILE A 143 -1.16 1.49 -14.94
N TYR A 144 -2.18 2.27 -15.32
CA TYR A 144 -3.53 2.11 -14.82
C TYR A 144 -4.07 0.69 -15.01
N GLU A 145 -4.02 0.16 -16.24
CA GLU A 145 -4.42 -1.22 -16.53
C GLU A 145 -3.69 -2.25 -15.62
N ALA A 146 -2.40 -2.01 -15.38
CA ALA A 146 -1.58 -2.93 -14.58
C ALA A 146 -1.95 -2.92 -13.09
N ILE A 147 -2.27 -1.74 -12.55
CA ILE A 147 -2.52 -1.57 -11.11
C ILE A 147 -3.99 -1.78 -10.72
N LYS A 148 -4.90 -1.82 -11.69
CA LYS A 148 -6.35 -1.96 -11.44
C LYS A 148 -6.67 -3.16 -10.54
N GLN A 149 -6.12 -4.32 -10.83
CA GLN A 149 -6.34 -5.53 -10.03
C GLN A 149 -5.88 -5.36 -8.58
N PHE A 150 -4.81 -4.63 -8.34
CA PHE A 150 -4.34 -4.34 -6.98
C PHE A 150 -5.38 -3.55 -6.17
N PHE A 151 -6.03 -2.57 -6.78
CA PHE A 151 -7.10 -1.81 -6.13
C PHE A 151 -8.35 -2.65 -5.94
N ASP A 152 -8.73 -3.47 -6.93
CA ASP A 152 -9.86 -4.39 -6.82
C ASP A 152 -9.69 -5.35 -5.63
N ASP A 153 -8.51 -5.90 -5.42
CA ASP A 153 -8.19 -6.77 -4.28
C ASP A 153 -8.36 -6.05 -2.92
N ILE A 154 -7.95 -4.78 -2.84
CA ILE A 154 -8.15 -3.96 -1.62
C ILE A 154 -9.64 -3.68 -1.41
N ILE A 155 -10.37 -3.29 -2.45
CA ILE A 155 -11.81 -3.01 -2.39
C ILE A 155 -12.58 -4.25 -1.95
N GLU A 156 -12.24 -5.42 -2.47
CA GLU A 156 -12.84 -6.68 -2.06
C GLU A 156 -12.56 -6.97 -0.59
N ALA A 157 -11.33 -6.75 -0.14
CA ALA A 157 -10.97 -6.93 1.26
C ALA A 157 -11.73 -5.98 2.20
N ILE A 158 -11.96 -4.72 1.77
CA ILE A 158 -12.79 -3.75 2.49
C ILE A 158 -14.23 -4.22 2.57
N LYS A 159 -14.84 -4.62 1.45
CA LYS A 159 -16.22 -5.12 1.41
C LYS A 159 -16.42 -6.31 2.35
N ASN A 160 -15.52 -7.30 2.28
CA ASN A 160 -15.54 -8.48 3.15
C ASN A 160 -15.40 -8.14 4.65
N LEU A 161 -14.69 -7.05 4.99
CA LEU A 161 -14.56 -6.61 6.37
C LEU A 161 -15.82 -5.89 6.83
N LEU A 162 -16.42 -5.04 5.97
CA LEU A 162 -17.68 -4.35 6.26
C LEU A 162 -18.82 -5.32 6.53
N GLU A 163 -18.91 -6.44 5.78
CA GLU A 163 -19.92 -7.47 6.00
C GLU A 163 -19.84 -8.12 7.40
N ARG A 164 -18.68 -8.04 8.05
CA ARG A 164 -18.43 -8.55 9.40
C ARG A 164 -18.52 -7.47 10.48
N THR A 165 -18.65 -6.23 10.06
CA THR A 165 -18.78 -5.09 10.99
C THR A 165 -20.22 -5.02 11.49
N PRO A 166 -20.46 -4.86 12.79
CA PRO A 166 -21.80 -4.66 13.33
C PRO A 166 -22.51 -3.47 12.67
N PRO A 167 -23.78 -3.61 12.30
CA PRO A 167 -24.51 -2.56 11.54
C PRO A 167 -24.76 -1.29 12.36
N GLU A 168 -24.58 -1.34 13.68
CA GLU A 168 -24.73 -0.19 14.59
C GLU A 168 -23.50 0.74 14.56
N LEU A 169 -22.40 0.35 13.93
CA LEU A 169 -21.16 1.10 13.78
C LEU A 169 -21.03 1.71 12.39
#